data_a9510450c53027feede5a524aae394b2
#
_entry.id   a9510450c53027feede5a524aae394b2
#
_cell.length_a   1.000
_cell.length_b   1.000
_cell.length_c   1.000
_cell.angle_alpha   90.00
_cell.angle_beta   90.00
_cell.angle_gamma   90.00
#
_symmetry.space_group_name_H-M   'P 1'
#
loop_
_entity.id
_entity.type
_entity.pdbx_description
1 polymer ?
#
loop_
_entity_poly.entity_id
_entity_poly.type
_entity_poly.pdbx_seq_one_letter_code
_entity_poly.pdbx_strand_id
1 'polypeptide(L)'
;MKPAWMPPNKMNMLYRTVIFSTWLFFKIFYRHRVYGLEHYYTGGALLAANHASYYDPPILAISWPEEGHFLAREGLFKNRWFGAFIRAVNSHPVSGDASDISVFKTICKLLSEGKKVFIFPEGKRCHKDELDKLKPGIGMLIARTKTAIVPVYIHGTFDIWNRRRKFPKLWGKTACVFGTPILWKDFAHLDKKQAQEQITLKLERSINELRHWYEKGAKGPIP
;
A
#
# COMPACT_ATOMS: atom_id res chain seq x y z
N MET A 1 -9.93 -20.89 -10.16
CA MET A 1 -8.53 -20.70 -10.62
C MET A 1 -7.80 -19.84 -9.62
N LYS A 2 -6.69 -20.30 -9.05
CA LYS A 2 -5.82 -19.43 -8.21
C LYS A 2 -5.18 -18.39 -9.12
N PRO A 3 -5.04 -17.13 -8.69
CA PRO A 3 -4.25 -16.17 -9.42
C PRO A 3 -2.82 -16.73 -9.60
N ALA A 4 -2.26 -16.65 -10.79
CA ALA A 4 -0.94 -17.22 -11.12
C ALA A 4 0.22 -16.66 -10.27
N TRP A 5 0.00 -15.48 -9.66
CA TRP A 5 0.97 -14.77 -8.79
C TRP A 5 0.90 -15.18 -7.30
N MET A 6 -0.06 -15.99 -6.88
CA MET A 6 -0.20 -16.37 -5.46
C MET A 6 0.75 -17.55 -5.14
N PRO A 7 1.89 -17.33 -4.47
CA PRO A 7 2.81 -18.39 -4.13
C PRO A 7 2.15 -19.39 -3.19
N PRO A 8 2.33 -20.70 -3.40
CA PRO A 8 1.56 -21.73 -2.69
C PRO A 8 1.81 -21.81 -1.18
N ASN A 9 2.92 -21.31 -0.66
CA ASN A 9 3.38 -21.67 0.68
C ASN A 9 3.83 -20.54 1.62
N LYS A 10 3.60 -19.27 1.29
CA LYS A 10 4.11 -18.14 2.11
C LYS A 10 3.04 -17.38 2.91
N MET A 11 1.77 -17.78 2.83
CA MET A 11 0.66 -17.11 3.52
C MET A 11 -0.02 -18.06 4.50
N ASN A 12 -0.38 -17.54 5.69
CA ASN A 12 -1.28 -18.20 6.62
C ASN A 12 -2.58 -18.60 5.91
N MET A 13 -3.13 -19.77 6.22
CA MET A 13 -4.32 -20.30 5.55
C MET A 13 -5.53 -19.36 5.63
N LEU A 14 -5.78 -18.73 6.78
CA LEU A 14 -6.85 -17.75 6.96
C LEU A 14 -6.62 -16.53 6.08
N TYR A 15 -5.43 -15.92 6.13
CA TYR A 15 -5.07 -14.78 5.29
C TYR A 15 -5.28 -15.10 3.81
N ARG A 16 -4.82 -16.27 3.38
CA ARG A 16 -4.94 -16.74 1.99
C ARG A 16 -6.40 -16.90 1.55
N THR A 17 -7.27 -17.42 2.42
CA THR A 17 -8.71 -17.55 2.16
C THR A 17 -9.37 -16.18 2.00
N VAL A 18 -9.06 -15.26 2.91
CA VAL A 18 -9.58 -13.88 2.86
C VAL A 18 -9.12 -13.17 1.60
N ILE A 19 -7.83 -13.25 1.27
CA ILE A 19 -7.26 -12.63 0.06
C ILE A 19 -7.89 -13.21 -1.20
N PHE A 20 -8.05 -14.54 -1.29
CA PHE A 20 -8.68 -15.17 -2.44
C PHE A 20 -10.14 -14.75 -2.62
N SER A 21 -10.93 -14.77 -1.55
CA SER A 21 -12.34 -14.35 -1.59
C SER A 21 -12.48 -12.88 -1.97
N THR A 22 -11.64 -12.03 -1.40
CA THR A 22 -11.61 -10.59 -1.71
C THR A 22 -11.17 -10.36 -3.17
N TRP A 23 -10.14 -11.07 -3.64
CA TRP A 23 -9.70 -10.99 -5.04
C TRP A 23 -10.82 -11.39 -6.01
N LEU A 24 -11.52 -12.50 -5.73
CA LEU A 24 -12.63 -12.96 -6.56
C LEU A 24 -13.74 -11.91 -6.63
N PHE A 25 -14.10 -11.32 -5.49
CA PHE A 25 -15.05 -10.22 -5.41
C PHE A 25 -14.63 -9.03 -6.29
N PHE A 26 -13.41 -8.53 -6.14
CA PHE A 26 -12.92 -7.40 -6.94
C PHE A 26 -12.76 -7.75 -8.42
N LYS A 27 -12.43 -9.02 -8.74
CA LYS A 27 -12.34 -9.48 -10.13
C LYS A 27 -13.69 -9.47 -10.83
N ILE A 28 -14.75 -9.92 -10.14
CA ILE A 28 -16.11 -10.01 -10.69
C ILE A 28 -16.73 -8.60 -10.78
N PHE A 29 -16.80 -7.88 -9.67
CA PHE A 29 -17.54 -6.63 -9.59
C PHE A 29 -16.76 -5.43 -10.12
N TYR A 30 -15.44 -5.42 -10.01
CA TYR A 30 -14.61 -4.25 -10.33
C TYR A 30 -13.55 -4.54 -11.38
N ARG A 31 -13.61 -5.69 -12.08
CA ARG A 31 -12.69 -6.05 -13.18
C ARG A 31 -11.23 -5.77 -12.82
N HIS A 32 -10.86 -6.03 -11.56
CA HIS A 32 -9.56 -5.68 -10.99
C HIS A 32 -8.39 -6.21 -11.82
N ARG A 33 -7.39 -5.36 -12.04
CA ARG A 33 -6.14 -5.68 -12.76
C ARG A 33 -4.93 -5.28 -11.93
N VAL A 34 -3.85 -6.04 -12.08
CA VAL A 34 -2.57 -5.79 -11.41
C VAL A 34 -1.48 -5.66 -12.46
N TYR A 35 -0.59 -4.71 -12.27
CA TYR A 35 0.53 -4.41 -13.15
C TYR A 35 1.81 -4.20 -12.32
N GLY A 36 2.98 -4.46 -12.88
CA GLY A 36 4.27 -4.17 -12.25
C GLY A 36 4.72 -5.21 -11.24
N LEU A 37 4.21 -6.45 -11.30
CA LEU A 37 4.69 -7.53 -10.42
C LEU A 37 6.12 -7.96 -10.71
N GLU A 38 6.67 -7.60 -11.88
CA GLU A 38 8.10 -7.71 -12.21
C GLU A 38 8.99 -6.87 -11.28
N HIS A 39 8.44 -5.81 -10.69
CA HIS A 39 9.11 -4.98 -9.68
C HIS A 39 9.04 -5.57 -8.25
N TYR A 40 8.70 -6.86 -8.15
CA TYR A 40 8.67 -7.55 -6.86
C TYR A 40 10.02 -7.42 -6.14
N TYR A 41 9.97 -7.01 -4.87
CA TYR A 41 11.14 -6.84 -4.02
C TYR A 41 11.17 -7.89 -2.91
N THR A 42 12.28 -8.61 -2.77
CA THR A 42 12.50 -9.60 -1.71
C THR A 42 12.90 -8.94 -0.39
N GLY A 43 12.51 -9.53 0.76
CA GLY A 43 12.81 -9.00 2.08
C GLY A 43 11.87 -7.88 2.52
N GLY A 44 12.23 -7.16 3.57
CA GLY A 44 11.43 -6.07 4.14
C GLY A 44 11.29 -4.90 3.18
N ALA A 45 10.07 -4.46 2.93
CA ALA A 45 9.80 -3.31 2.07
C ALA A 45 8.54 -2.55 2.51
N LEU A 46 8.57 -1.25 2.28
CA LEU A 46 7.43 -0.37 2.46
C LEU A 46 6.71 -0.22 1.12
N LEU A 47 5.46 -0.66 1.03
CA LEU A 47 4.62 -0.44 -0.14
C LEU A 47 3.78 0.81 0.11
N ALA A 48 4.04 1.87 -0.64
CA ALA A 48 3.47 3.19 -0.43
C ALA A 48 2.51 3.54 -1.56
N ALA A 49 1.21 3.60 -1.25
CA ALA A 49 0.12 3.82 -2.21
C ALA A 49 -0.62 5.13 -1.96
N ASN A 50 -1.24 5.70 -3.00
CA ASN A 50 -2.24 6.76 -2.85
C ASN A 50 -3.45 6.27 -2.08
N HIS A 51 -4.16 7.18 -1.38
CA HIS A 51 -5.31 6.82 -0.54
C HIS A 51 -6.56 7.63 -0.90
N ALA A 52 -7.47 7.00 -1.63
CA ALA A 52 -8.68 7.62 -2.16
C ALA A 52 -9.98 7.02 -1.60
N SER A 53 -9.91 5.78 -1.08
CA SER A 53 -11.10 4.97 -0.83
C SER A 53 -10.98 4.09 0.41
N TYR A 54 -12.13 3.61 0.89
CA TYR A 54 -12.20 2.50 1.85
C TYR A 54 -11.75 1.17 1.24
N TYR A 55 -11.72 1.06 -0.09
CA TYR A 55 -11.30 -0.15 -0.80
C TYR A 55 -9.80 -0.22 -1.08
N ASP A 56 -9.01 0.84 -0.80
CA ASP A 56 -7.56 0.81 -1.08
C ASP A 56 -6.81 -0.26 -0.27
N PRO A 57 -7.04 -0.43 1.05
CA PRO A 57 -6.33 -1.47 1.80
C PRO A 57 -6.59 -2.89 1.27
N PRO A 58 -7.84 -3.35 1.06
CA PRO A 58 -8.08 -4.66 0.50
C PRO A 58 -7.55 -4.82 -0.93
N ILE A 59 -7.61 -3.78 -1.78
CA ILE A 59 -7.03 -3.83 -3.13
C ILE A 59 -5.52 -4.00 -3.08
N LEU A 60 -4.83 -3.26 -2.24
CA LEU A 60 -3.39 -3.39 -2.08
C LEU A 60 -3.01 -4.79 -1.59
N ALA A 61 -3.76 -5.33 -0.61
CA ALA A 61 -3.54 -6.67 -0.07
C ALA A 61 -3.73 -7.79 -1.11
N ILE A 62 -4.77 -7.70 -1.95
CA ILE A 62 -5.04 -8.73 -2.98
C ILE A 62 -4.10 -8.62 -4.19
N SER A 63 -3.40 -7.51 -4.35
CA SER A 63 -2.53 -7.23 -5.49
C SER A 63 -1.08 -7.64 -5.26
N TRP A 64 -0.65 -7.77 -4.00
CA TRP A 64 0.72 -8.17 -3.66
C TRP A 64 0.82 -9.66 -3.37
N PRO A 65 1.88 -10.36 -3.82
CA PRO A 65 1.97 -11.83 -3.72
C PRO A 65 2.37 -12.37 -2.35
N GLU A 66 2.56 -11.53 -1.34
CA GLU A 66 2.91 -11.93 0.04
C GLU A 66 1.96 -11.30 1.06
N GLU A 67 2.05 -11.78 2.30
CA GLU A 67 1.33 -11.15 3.41
C GLU A 67 1.82 -9.72 3.63
N GLY A 68 0.88 -8.78 3.63
CA GLY A 68 1.13 -7.40 3.98
C GLY A 68 0.64 -7.06 5.37
N HIS A 69 1.34 -6.16 6.03
CA HIS A 69 1.02 -5.64 7.35
C HIS A 69 0.50 -4.21 7.23
N PHE A 70 -0.68 -3.95 7.80
CA PHE A 70 -1.29 -2.63 7.83
C PHE A 70 -1.20 -2.01 9.22
N LEU A 71 -1.14 -0.69 9.27
CA LEU A 71 -1.38 0.06 10.49
C LEU A 71 -2.78 0.66 10.43
N ALA A 72 -3.58 0.34 11.43
CA ALA A 72 -4.97 0.73 11.47
C ALA A 72 -5.29 1.47 12.78
N ARG A 73 -6.14 2.50 12.71
CA ARG A 73 -6.53 3.29 13.88
C ARG A 73 -7.12 2.38 14.97
N GLU A 74 -6.70 2.57 16.21
CA GLU A 74 -7.16 1.80 17.37
C GLU A 74 -8.68 1.74 17.48
N GLY A 75 -9.39 2.80 17.08
CA GLY A 75 -10.85 2.84 17.03
C GLY A 75 -11.51 1.72 16.23
N LEU A 76 -10.82 1.18 15.20
CA LEU A 76 -11.33 0.06 14.41
C LEU A 76 -11.31 -1.27 15.19
N PHE A 77 -10.51 -1.36 16.22
CA PHE A 77 -10.38 -2.54 17.07
C PHE A 77 -11.35 -2.57 18.27
N LYS A 78 -12.12 -1.49 18.47
CA LYS A 78 -13.15 -1.42 19.54
C LYS A 78 -14.27 -2.43 19.33
N ASN A 79 -14.65 -2.69 18.08
CA ASN A 79 -15.59 -3.76 17.77
C ASN A 79 -14.85 -5.10 17.88
N ARG A 80 -15.28 -5.96 18.80
CA ARG A 80 -14.63 -7.24 19.12
C ARG A 80 -14.42 -8.15 17.89
N TRP A 81 -15.47 -8.30 17.09
CA TRP A 81 -15.43 -9.20 15.92
C TRP A 81 -14.60 -8.63 14.79
N PHE A 82 -14.86 -7.37 14.45
CA PHE A 82 -14.10 -6.69 13.40
C PHE A 82 -12.63 -6.52 13.79
N GLY A 83 -12.35 -6.13 15.04
CA GLY A 83 -10.99 -6.02 15.56
C GLY A 83 -10.22 -7.35 15.53
N ALA A 84 -10.86 -8.46 15.89
CA ALA A 84 -10.25 -9.78 15.78
C ALA A 84 -9.97 -10.16 14.32
N PHE A 85 -10.91 -9.90 13.41
CA PHE A 85 -10.75 -10.15 11.98
C PHE A 85 -9.57 -9.37 11.40
N ILE A 86 -9.50 -8.04 11.60
CA ILE A 86 -8.42 -7.24 11.02
C ILE A 86 -7.05 -7.57 11.62
N ARG A 87 -6.97 -7.98 12.91
CA ARG A 87 -5.74 -8.53 13.48
C ARG A 87 -5.31 -9.81 12.78
N ALA A 88 -6.24 -10.72 12.52
CA ALA A 88 -5.98 -11.98 11.85
C ALA A 88 -5.48 -11.81 10.39
N VAL A 89 -5.73 -10.65 9.79
CA VAL A 89 -5.18 -10.26 8.48
C VAL A 89 -4.07 -9.23 8.60
N ASN A 90 -3.25 -9.32 9.65
CA ASN A 90 -2.02 -8.53 9.86
C ASN A 90 -2.23 -7.02 10.00
N SER A 91 -3.38 -6.56 10.53
CA SER A 91 -3.55 -5.15 10.88
C SER A 91 -3.12 -4.88 12.32
N HIS A 92 -2.24 -3.92 12.50
CA HIS A 92 -1.69 -3.51 13.80
C HIS A 92 -2.39 -2.25 14.29
N PRO A 93 -2.91 -2.23 15.53
CA PRO A 93 -3.51 -1.04 16.11
C PRO A 93 -2.47 0.03 16.35
N VAL A 94 -2.79 1.28 16.01
CA VAL A 94 -1.99 2.46 16.31
C VAL A 94 -2.84 3.54 16.92
N SER A 95 -2.37 4.10 18.04
CA SER A 95 -3.04 5.12 18.83
C SER A 95 -2.56 6.51 18.43
N GLY A 96 -2.78 6.95 17.21
CA GLY A 96 -2.34 8.29 16.86
C GLY A 96 -2.16 8.51 15.37
N ASP A 97 -1.66 9.69 15.04
CA ASP A 97 -1.26 10.04 13.68
C ASP A 97 0.06 9.36 13.29
N ALA A 98 0.34 9.32 11.98
CA ALA A 98 1.59 8.77 11.43
C ALA A 98 2.89 9.44 11.96
N SER A 99 2.78 10.51 12.76
CA SER A 99 3.86 11.16 13.52
C SER A 99 4.11 10.53 14.88
N ASP A 100 3.26 9.60 15.32
CA ASP A 100 3.42 8.94 16.63
C ASP A 100 4.65 8.01 16.60
N ILE A 101 5.48 8.13 17.62
CA ILE A 101 6.68 7.31 17.82
C ILE A 101 6.34 5.81 17.85
N SER A 102 5.18 5.45 18.37
CA SER A 102 4.72 4.05 18.45
C SER A 102 4.50 3.45 17.05
N VAL A 103 3.87 4.22 16.15
CA VAL A 103 3.67 3.89 14.73
C VAL A 103 5.02 3.65 14.05
N PHE A 104 5.93 4.60 14.22
CA PHE A 104 7.27 4.53 13.65
C PHE A 104 8.03 3.28 14.12
N LYS A 105 8.04 3.01 15.43
CA LYS A 105 8.68 1.81 16.02
C LYS A 105 8.09 0.52 15.47
N THR A 106 6.75 0.45 15.35
CA THR A 106 6.06 -0.73 14.82
C THR A 106 6.46 -1.01 13.37
N ILE A 107 6.49 0.03 12.51
CA ILE A 107 6.95 -0.12 11.13
C ILE A 107 8.41 -0.56 11.07
N CYS A 108 9.30 0.07 11.83
CA CYS A 108 10.72 -0.29 11.87
C CYS A 108 10.92 -1.76 12.26
N LYS A 109 10.18 -2.24 13.27
CA LYS A 109 10.21 -3.64 13.70
C LYS A 109 9.78 -4.58 12.58
N LEU A 110 8.62 -4.34 11.97
CA LEU A 110 8.10 -5.18 10.88
C LEU A 110 9.08 -5.24 9.69
N LEU A 111 9.65 -4.09 9.30
CA LEU A 111 10.61 -4.02 8.21
C LEU A 111 11.92 -4.78 8.54
N SER A 112 12.41 -4.69 9.77
CA SER A 112 13.60 -5.45 10.21
C SER A 112 13.38 -6.96 10.28
N GLU A 113 12.12 -7.41 10.45
CA GLU A 113 11.70 -8.80 10.38
C GLU A 113 11.49 -9.29 8.93
N GLY A 114 11.81 -8.47 7.93
CA GLY A 114 11.64 -8.81 6.51
C GLY A 114 10.19 -8.73 6.03
N LYS A 115 9.29 -8.11 6.78
CA LYS A 115 7.87 -8.03 6.44
C LYS A 115 7.58 -6.91 5.42
N LYS A 116 6.50 -7.10 4.66
CA LYS A 116 5.93 -6.05 3.81
C LYS A 116 4.99 -5.18 4.64
N VAL A 117 5.23 -3.88 4.66
CA VAL A 117 4.37 -2.93 5.36
C VAL A 117 3.67 -2.06 4.34
N PHE A 118 2.35 -2.05 4.37
CA PHE A 118 1.49 -1.26 3.49
C PHE A 118 1.12 0.05 4.15
N ILE A 119 1.41 1.15 3.48
CA ILE A 119 1.12 2.49 4.00
C ILE A 119 0.46 3.38 2.95
N PHE A 120 -0.24 4.37 3.47
CA PHE A 120 -0.78 5.48 2.70
C PHE A 120 -0.09 6.75 3.18
N PRO A 121 0.93 7.23 2.44
CA PRO A 121 1.83 8.30 2.92
C PRO A 121 1.15 9.66 3.07
N GLU A 122 -0.04 9.85 2.52
CA GLU A 122 -0.91 11.01 2.73
C GLU A 122 -1.46 11.08 4.17
N GLY A 123 -1.56 9.93 4.86
CA GLY A 123 -2.08 9.79 6.23
C GLY A 123 -3.59 9.94 6.37
N LYS A 124 -4.30 10.24 5.30
CA LYS A 124 -5.78 10.37 5.23
C LYS A 124 -6.23 10.10 3.79
N ARG A 125 -7.49 9.75 3.61
CA ARG A 125 -8.08 9.64 2.27
C ARG A 125 -8.23 11.03 1.66
N CYS A 126 -7.81 11.16 0.40
CA CYS A 126 -7.90 12.40 -0.38
C CYS A 126 -9.35 12.92 -0.52
N HIS A 127 -9.49 14.20 -0.79
CA HIS A 127 -10.77 14.86 -1.04
C HIS A 127 -11.16 14.89 -2.52
N LYS A 128 -10.15 14.89 -3.38
CA LYS A 128 -10.23 14.82 -4.84
C LYS A 128 -9.50 13.57 -5.30
N ASP A 129 -9.72 13.13 -6.53
CA ASP A 129 -8.98 12.01 -7.11
C ASP A 129 -7.58 12.46 -7.56
N GLU A 130 -6.79 12.91 -6.61
CA GLU A 130 -5.41 13.39 -6.79
C GLU A 130 -4.57 12.95 -5.59
N LEU A 131 -3.27 12.81 -5.79
CA LEU A 131 -2.34 12.51 -4.71
C LEU A 131 -2.19 13.76 -3.82
N ASP A 132 -2.58 13.64 -2.56
CA ASP A 132 -2.32 14.67 -1.55
C ASP A 132 -0.82 14.71 -1.19
N LYS A 133 -0.36 15.82 -0.62
CA LYS A 133 1.02 15.96 -0.15
C LYS A 133 1.42 14.83 0.80
N LEU A 134 2.56 14.21 0.52
CA LEU A 134 3.09 13.11 1.33
C LEU A 134 3.66 13.63 2.67
N LYS A 135 3.47 12.85 3.72
CA LYS A 135 4.06 13.16 5.03
C LYS A 135 5.58 12.93 5.03
N PRO A 136 6.38 13.83 5.58
CA PRO A 136 7.85 13.74 5.53
C PRO A 136 8.43 12.55 6.32
N GLY A 137 7.65 11.92 7.20
CA GLY A 137 8.05 10.74 7.97
C GLY A 137 8.46 9.52 7.14
N ILE A 138 8.07 9.46 5.86
CA ILE A 138 8.44 8.36 4.96
C ILE A 138 9.95 8.33 4.71
N GLY A 139 10.54 9.46 4.35
CA GLY A 139 11.99 9.55 4.15
C GLY A 139 12.77 9.19 5.43
N MET A 140 12.25 9.59 6.60
CA MET A 140 12.84 9.24 7.89
C MET A 140 12.80 7.72 8.14
N LEU A 141 11.69 7.04 7.81
CA LEU A 141 11.56 5.58 7.95
C LEU A 141 12.63 4.86 7.13
N ILE A 142 12.81 5.24 5.88
CA ILE A 142 13.78 4.61 4.98
C ILE A 142 15.22 4.91 5.40
N ALA A 143 15.52 6.14 5.76
CA ALA A 143 16.83 6.51 6.29
C ALA A 143 17.19 5.71 7.56
N ARG A 144 16.20 5.35 8.39
CA ARG A 144 16.38 4.58 9.62
C ARG A 144 16.50 3.07 9.35
N THR A 145 15.64 2.53 8.50
CA THR A 145 15.54 1.09 8.28
C THR A 145 16.41 0.58 7.13
N LYS A 146 16.87 1.48 6.25
CA LYS A 146 17.65 1.18 5.04
C LYS A 146 16.96 0.16 4.11
N THR A 147 15.62 0.07 4.22
CA THR A 147 14.79 -0.81 3.38
C THR A 147 14.38 -0.10 2.08
N ALA A 148 13.74 -0.86 1.18
CA ALA A 148 13.19 -0.31 -0.05
C ALA A 148 11.79 0.26 0.15
N ILE A 149 11.41 1.24 -0.71
CA ILE A 149 10.02 1.63 -0.93
C ILE A 149 9.61 1.14 -2.32
N VAL A 150 8.46 0.48 -2.40
CA VAL A 150 7.79 0.18 -3.66
C VAL A 150 6.67 1.21 -3.84
N PRO A 151 6.77 2.13 -4.83
CA PRO A 151 5.70 3.04 -5.14
C PRO A 151 4.51 2.28 -5.73
N VAL A 152 3.30 2.64 -5.34
CA VAL A 152 2.08 1.98 -5.81
C VAL A 152 1.04 3.00 -6.19
N TYR A 153 0.38 2.80 -7.34
CA TYR A 153 -0.78 3.56 -7.74
C TYR A 153 -2.03 2.67 -7.75
N ILE A 154 -3.07 3.11 -7.04
CA ILE A 154 -4.38 2.45 -7.00
C ILE A 154 -5.37 3.31 -7.79
N HIS A 155 -5.96 2.73 -8.83
CA HIS A 155 -6.90 3.37 -9.73
C HIS A 155 -8.35 2.97 -9.47
N GLY A 156 -9.27 3.92 -9.68
CA GLY A 156 -10.71 3.72 -9.79
C GLY A 156 -11.46 3.57 -8.47
N THR A 157 -10.77 3.45 -7.35
CA THR A 157 -11.39 3.28 -6.03
C THR A 157 -12.11 4.53 -5.55
N PHE A 158 -11.63 5.72 -5.91
CA PHE A 158 -12.27 6.99 -5.59
C PHE A 158 -13.70 7.07 -6.14
N ASP A 159 -13.90 6.68 -7.38
CA ASP A 159 -15.22 6.68 -8.03
C ASP A 159 -16.18 5.67 -7.43
N ILE A 160 -15.64 4.59 -6.86
CA ILE A 160 -16.42 3.48 -6.29
C ILE A 160 -16.85 3.81 -4.87
N TRP A 161 -15.91 4.14 -3.98
CA TRP A 161 -16.23 4.36 -2.57
C TRP A 161 -15.30 5.35 -1.88
N ASN A 162 -15.39 6.62 -2.24
CA ASN A 162 -14.67 7.68 -1.56
C ASN A 162 -15.30 8.06 -0.22
N ARG A 163 -14.63 8.92 0.54
CA ARG A 163 -15.04 9.34 1.88
C ARG A 163 -16.42 10.02 1.98
N ARG A 164 -16.98 10.53 0.85
CA ARG A 164 -18.27 11.22 0.79
C ARG A 164 -19.42 10.25 0.51
N ARG A 165 -19.13 9.02 0.07
CA ARG A 165 -20.15 8.03 -0.25
C ARG A 165 -20.44 7.15 0.96
N LYS A 166 -21.74 7.01 1.29
CA LYS A 166 -22.20 6.10 2.33
C LYS A 166 -22.02 4.62 1.93
N PHE A 167 -22.27 4.30 0.66
CA PHE A 167 -22.17 2.95 0.11
C PHE A 167 -21.34 2.93 -1.17
N PRO A 168 -20.64 1.81 -1.47
CA PRO A 168 -19.91 1.67 -2.71
C PRO A 168 -20.85 1.55 -3.92
N LYS A 169 -20.37 1.95 -5.10
CA LYS A 169 -20.99 1.54 -6.36
C LYS A 169 -20.78 0.04 -6.52
N LEU A 170 -21.81 -0.67 -7.05
CA LEU A 170 -21.74 -2.11 -7.23
C LEU A 170 -20.78 -2.55 -8.36
N TRP A 171 -20.52 -1.68 -9.32
CA TRP A 171 -19.68 -1.97 -10.48
C TRP A 171 -18.66 -0.88 -10.74
N GLY A 172 -17.52 -1.30 -11.31
CA GLY A 172 -16.48 -0.35 -11.68
C GLY A 172 -15.26 -1.03 -12.30
N LYS A 173 -14.18 -0.27 -12.43
CA LYS A 173 -12.87 -0.79 -12.84
C LYS A 173 -11.86 -0.36 -11.80
N THR A 174 -11.01 -1.28 -11.36
CA THR A 174 -9.91 -0.96 -10.45
C THR A 174 -8.61 -1.54 -10.98
N ALA A 175 -7.52 -0.88 -10.65
CA ALA A 175 -6.19 -1.41 -10.91
C ALA A 175 -5.24 -1.07 -9.77
N CYS A 176 -4.20 -1.90 -9.63
CA CYS A 176 -3.06 -1.65 -8.77
C CYS A 176 -1.79 -1.76 -9.63
N VAL A 177 -0.96 -0.71 -9.61
CA VAL A 177 0.26 -0.62 -10.40
C VAL A 177 1.44 -0.45 -9.47
N PHE A 178 2.39 -1.39 -9.53
CA PHE A 178 3.63 -1.36 -8.75
C PHE A 178 4.75 -0.79 -9.61
N GLY A 179 5.48 0.19 -9.09
CA GLY A 179 6.60 0.83 -9.77
C GLY A 179 7.95 0.29 -9.32
N THR A 180 8.99 0.80 -9.95
CA THR A 180 10.38 0.46 -9.64
C THR A 180 10.71 0.78 -8.17
N PRO A 181 11.26 -0.18 -7.40
CA PRO A 181 11.62 0.04 -6.01
C PRO A 181 12.66 1.15 -5.83
N ILE A 182 12.40 2.06 -4.90
CA ILE A 182 13.32 3.12 -4.49
C ILE A 182 14.20 2.55 -3.38
N LEU A 183 15.50 2.50 -3.61
CA LEU A 183 16.46 1.88 -2.70
C LEU A 183 17.21 2.92 -1.87
N TRP A 184 17.42 2.65 -0.58
CA TRP A 184 18.22 3.52 0.27
C TRP A 184 19.63 3.81 -0.26
N LYS A 185 20.28 2.82 -0.89
CA LYS A 185 21.63 2.97 -1.43
C LYS A 185 21.79 4.14 -2.39
N ASP A 186 20.72 4.50 -3.10
CA ASP A 186 20.74 5.58 -4.11
C ASP A 186 20.79 6.98 -3.45
N PHE A 187 20.54 7.06 -2.15
CA PHE A 187 20.52 8.29 -1.35
C PHE A 187 21.56 8.29 -0.22
N ALA A 188 22.34 7.21 -0.07
CA ALA A 188 23.28 7.03 1.03
C ALA A 188 24.46 8.03 1.02
N HIS A 189 24.72 8.69 -0.11
CA HIS A 189 25.74 9.71 -0.28
C HIS A 189 25.30 11.10 0.18
N LEU A 190 24.00 11.31 0.42
CA LEU A 190 23.43 12.57 0.87
C LEU A 190 23.47 12.68 2.39
N ASP A 191 23.45 13.92 2.91
CA ASP A 191 23.19 14.10 4.32
C ASP A 191 21.78 13.63 4.71
N LYS A 192 21.57 13.39 6.01
CA LYS A 192 20.34 12.79 6.53
C LYS A 192 19.09 13.57 6.14
N LYS A 193 19.12 14.90 6.15
CA LYS A 193 17.97 15.76 5.86
C LYS A 193 17.67 15.73 4.35
N GLN A 194 18.71 15.89 3.54
CA GLN A 194 18.62 15.85 2.09
C GLN A 194 18.09 14.48 1.62
N ALA A 195 18.63 13.39 2.17
CA ALA A 195 18.17 12.04 1.83
C ALA A 195 16.67 11.86 2.12
N GLN A 196 16.19 12.31 3.29
CA GLN A 196 14.77 12.22 3.65
C GLN A 196 13.85 13.00 2.70
N GLU A 197 14.24 14.21 2.33
CA GLU A 197 13.50 15.05 1.39
C GLU A 197 13.49 14.43 -0.01
N GLN A 198 14.64 14.01 -0.52
CA GLN A 198 14.78 13.43 -1.86
C GLN A 198 14.01 12.11 -2.00
N ILE A 199 14.03 11.24 -0.98
CA ILE A 199 13.23 10.01 -0.97
C ILE A 199 11.73 10.33 -1.05
N THR A 200 11.26 11.31 -0.28
CA THR A 200 9.84 11.71 -0.28
C THR A 200 9.43 12.26 -1.63
N LEU A 201 10.24 13.16 -2.22
CA LEU A 201 10.00 13.72 -3.57
C LEU A 201 10.04 12.64 -4.65
N LYS A 202 11.00 11.71 -4.58
CA LYS A 202 11.09 10.59 -5.54
C LYS A 202 9.85 9.72 -5.46
N LEU A 203 9.37 9.40 -4.25
CA LEU A 203 8.15 8.61 -4.05
C LEU A 203 6.93 9.30 -4.65
N GLU A 204 6.74 10.59 -4.36
CA GLU A 204 5.63 11.39 -4.89
C GLU A 204 5.64 11.42 -6.42
N ARG A 205 6.82 11.65 -7.01
CA ARG A 205 7.01 11.63 -8.46
C ARG A 205 6.67 10.25 -9.03
N SER A 206 7.20 9.18 -8.44
CA SER A 206 6.97 7.81 -8.92
C SER A 206 5.49 7.43 -8.89
N ILE A 207 4.74 7.76 -7.82
CA ILE A 207 3.28 7.49 -7.78
C ILE A 207 2.54 8.25 -8.89
N ASN A 208 2.92 9.51 -9.15
CA ASN A 208 2.32 10.30 -10.23
C ASN A 208 2.72 9.76 -11.62
N GLU A 209 3.94 9.28 -11.82
CA GLU A 209 4.39 8.63 -13.06
C GLU A 209 3.59 7.35 -13.34
N LEU A 210 3.35 6.52 -12.31
CA LEU A 210 2.50 5.32 -12.42
C LEU A 210 1.06 5.67 -12.78
N ARG A 211 0.51 6.74 -12.18
CA ARG A 211 -0.81 7.27 -12.53
C ARG A 211 -0.88 7.65 -14.00
N HIS A 212 0.05 8.49 -14.47
CA HIS A 212 0.11 8.93 -15.86
C HIS A 212 0.29 7.75 -16.83
N TRP A 213 1.15 6.78 -16.50
CA TRP A 213 1.34 5.58 -17.30
C TRP A 213 0.02 4.81 -17.47
N TYR A 214 -0.72 4.62 -16.36
CA TYR A 214 -1.99 3.92 -16.39
C TYR A 214 -3.06 4.70 -17.17
N GLU A 215 -3.20 5.99 -16.95
CA GLU A 215 -4.16 6.88 -17.63
C GLU A 215 -3.90 6.98 -19.15
N LYS A 216 -2.66 6.84 -19.58
CA LYS A 216 -2.27 6.75 -21.01
C LYS A 216 -2.53 5.37 -21.63
N GLY A 217 -3.23 4.49 -20.94
CA GLY A 217 -3.67 3.18 -21.45
C GLY A 217 -2.80 2.00 -21.06
N ALA A 218 -1.90 2.15 -20.08
CA ALA A 218 -1.08 1.08 -19.50
C ALA A 218 -0.26 0.32 -20.58
N LYS A 219 0.46 1.05 -21.42
CA LYS A 219 1.29 0.51 -22.50
C LYS A 219 2.76 0.86 -22.30
N GLY A 220 3.65 -0.04 -22.72
CA GLY A 220 5.09 0.10 -22.58
C GLY A 220 5.61 -0.24 -21.19
N PRO A 221 6.91 -0.01 -20.93
CA PRO A 221 7.53 -0.31 -19.63
C PRO A 221 6.89 0.51 -18.51
N ILE A 222 6.77 -0.13 -17.35
CA ILE A 222 6.24 0.52 -16.16
C ILE A 222 7.35 1.35 -15.50
N PRO A 223 7.07 2.61 -15.07
CA PRO A 223 8.06 3.48 -14.42
C PRO A 223 8.62 2.95 -13.10
#